data_152498bcf9f8aeb3c145fa486338a56d
#
_entry.id   152498bcf9f8aeb3c145fa486338a56d
#
_cell.length_a   1.000
_cell.length_b   1.000
_cell.length_c   1.000
_cell.angle_alpha   90.00
_cell.angle_beta   90.00
_cell.angle_gamma   90.00
#
_symmetry.space_group_name_H-M   'P 1'
#
loop_
_entity.id
_entity.type
_entity.pdbx_description
1 polymer ?
#
loop_
_entity_poly.entity_id
_entity_poly.type
_entity_poly.pdbx_seq_one_letter_code
_entity_poly.pdbx_strand_id
1 'polypeptide(L)'
;MIVACLSCVIGCHAKGGEDGASVSFVHADVRNLFSGEDHCVPDSLIFSKSRVIFFETTEGALLGDISKVFVFEDRIAVYDDRSWKICVFDTVGRFLFSIDRKGRGPGEYIKIRDCCFDYDRRQFVVYSDVPSKFMRFDYNGKFIGEVLTDELFFQFAIAKDRLICMDMRAQNGDDFLVELPNDDRSLRQKKVLDLPLIDLGPFYPPGALIQTSTKPYFARRFANTIYQYDEGAVVPRYRIDFGKYNLPESLQKGDRLSDQEYLQRGWDRDYVTGLANIKESSGKLYFSVNNRGFCVLDTRTNEVKAFPMILDTQTQIPCKGMLPTQDIGNKYIAFLPSVNQASLKIYVEHVAKGAAPWFKEKIERMKEDDNPILFLYEVR
;
A
#
# COMPACT_ATOMS: atom_id res chain seq x y z
N MET A 1 54.87 8.85 1.41
CA MET A 1 54.66 7.47 1.78
C MET A 1 53.15 7.40 2.12
N ILE A 2 52.37 7.07 1.13
CA ILE A 2 50.88 7.01 1.21
C ILE A 2 50.51 5.55 1.42
N VAL A 3 49.89 5.25 2.55
CA VAL A 3 49.38 3.92 2.86
C VAL A 3 47.91 3.88 2.39
N ALA A 4 47.66 3.11 1.33
CA ALA A 4 46.32 2.81 0.85
C ALA A 4 45.76 1.65 1.66
N CYS A 5 44.70 1.88 2.42
CA CYS A 5 43.90 0.81 3.04
C CYS A 5 42.99 0.18 1.99
N LEU A 6 43.31 -1.04 1.63
CA LEU A 6 42.46 -1.93 0.83
C LEU A 6 41.49 -2.62 1.79
N SER A 7 40.23 -2.22 1.78
CA SER A 7 39.16 -2.94 2.48
C SER A 7 38.72 -4.15 1.64
N CYS A 8 39.13 -5.35 2.07
CA CYS A 8 38.64 -6.59 1.53
C CYS A 8 37.18 -6.80 1.92
N VAL A 9 36.31 -6.81 0.93
CA VAL A 9 34.93 -7.29 1.06
C VAL A 9 34.98 -8.82 1.03
N ILE A 10 34.86 -9.45 2.20
CA ILE A 10 34.73 -10.90 2.30
C ILE A 10 33.25 -11.23 2.03
N GLY A 11 32.95 -11.65 0.81
CA GLY A 11 31.66 -12.24 0.46
C GLY A 11 31.61 -13.68 0.99
N CYS A 12 30.87 -13.92 2.06
CA CYS A 12 30.51 -15.26 2.47
C CYS A 12 29.52 -15.87 1.45
N HIS A 13 30.03 -16.70 0.56
CA HIS A 13 29.23 -17.61 -0.26
C HIS A 13 28.81 -18.81 0.60
N ALA A 14 27.58 -18.84 1.08
CA ALA A 14 26.96 -20.07 1.55
C ALA A 14 26.53 -20.90 0.33
N LYS A 15 27.19 -22.01 0.09
CA LYS A 15 26.77 -23.03 -0.88
C LYS A 15 25.59 -23.80 -0.29
N GLY A 16 24.45 -23.78 -0.96
CA GLY A 16 23.31 -24.64 -0.66
C GLY A 16 22.28 -24.56 -1.78
N GLY A 17 22.14 -25.64 -2.55
CA GLY A 17 20.94 -26.13 -3.26
C GLY A 17 20.36 -25.27 -4.38
N GLU A 18 20.24 -25.90 -5.48
CA GLU A 18 19.70 -25.52 -6.80
C GLU A 18 18.49 -24.56 -6.79
N ASP A 19 18.54 -23.55 -7.66
CA ASP A 19 17.44 -22.66 -8.13
C ASP A 19 16.62 -21.80 -7.13
N GLY A 20 17.19 -21.41 -6.01
CA GLY A 20 16.62 -20.41 -5.12
C GLY A 20 16.97 -18.99 -5.56
N ALA A 21 15.99 -18.16 -5.86
CA ALA A 21 16.20 -16.73 -6.05
C ALA A 21 17.02 -16.16 -4.88
N SER A 22 18.20 -15.59 -5.16
CA SER A 22 19.08 -15.05 -4.12
C SER A 22 18.41 -13.87 -3.42
N VAL A 23 18.36 -13.93 -2.08
CA VAL A 23 17.85 -12.81 -1.26
C VAL A 23 18.88 -11.69 -1.25
N SER A 24 18.48 -10.49 -1.62
CA SER A 24 19.34 -9.31 -1.50
C SER A 24 19.30 -8.77 -0.08
N PHE A 25 20.49 -8.62 0.55
CA PHE A 25 20.63 -7.96 1.85
C PHE A 25 20.91 -6.48 1.63
N VAL A 26 20.09 -5.62 2.21
CA VAL A 26 20.12 -4.19 1.95
C VAL A 26 20.13 -3.43 3.28
N HIS A 27 21.02 -2.46 3.42
CA HIS A 27 21.02 -1.56 4.57
C HIS A 27 20.22 -0.30 4.26
N ALA A 28 19.38 0.13 5.21
CA ALA A 28 18.57 1.34 5.11
C ALA A 28 18.78 2.27 6.30
N ASP A 29 19.31 3.45 6.06
CA ASP A 29 19.37 4.51 7.07
C ASP A 29 18.00 5.19 7.17
N VAL A 30 17.30 4.92 8.26
CA VAL A 30 15.96 5.45 8.55
C VAL A 30 15.93 6.43 9.72
N ARG A 31 17.08 6.97 10.14
CA ARG A 31 17.18 7.90 11.28
C ARG A 31 16.22 9.08 11.14
N ASN A 32 16.06 9.60 9.95
CA ASN A 32 15.17 10.71 9.64
C ASN A 32 13.67 10.36 9.83
N LEU A 33 13.27 9.08 9.72
CA LEU A 33 11.91 8.63 10.00
C LEU A 33 11.62 8.58 11.51
N PHE A 34 12.65 8.51 12.33
CA PHE A 34 12.56 8.37 13.79
C PHE A 34 13.03 9.60 14.56
N SER A 35 13.47 10.66 13.88
CA SER A 35 13.99 11.88 14.53
C SER A 35 12.90 12.71 15.22
N GLY A 36 11.63 12.51 14.88
CA GLY A 36 10.53 13.36 15.35
C GLY A 36 10.46 14.72 14.65
N GLU A 37 11.36 15.00 13.72
CA GLU A 37 11.37 16.22 12.93
C GLU A 37 10.64 16.01 11.60
N ASP A 38 9.77 16.94 11.26
CA ASP A 38 8.99 16.90 10.02
C ASP A 38 9.82 17.43 8.84
N HIS A 39 10.79 16.63 8.41
CA HIS A 39 11.58 16.96 7.24
C HIS A 39 10.81 16.65 5.95
N CYS A 40 10.54 17.68 5.16
CA CYS A 40 9.96 17.53 3.82
C CYS A 40 11.04 17.53 2.75
N VAL A 41 10.92 16.63 1.80
CA VAL A 41 11.79 16.55 0.62
C VAL A 41 10.98 16.98 -0.61
N PRO A 42 11.49 17.88 -1.47
CA PRO A 42 10.79 18.26 -2.69
C PRO A 42 10.42 17.04 -3.55
N ASP A 43 9.16 16.97 -3.98
CA ASP A 43 8.64 15.88 -4.82
C ASP A 43 9.47 15.68 -6.10
N SER A 44 9.98 16.78 -6.66
CA SER A 44 10.81 16.80 -7.86
C SER A 44 12.14 16.03 -7.74
N LEU A 45 12.58 15.66 -6.55
CA LEU A 45 13.75 14.79 -6.36
C LEU A 45 13.42 13.30 -6.53
N ILE A 46 12.15 12.93 -6.40
CA ILE A 46 11.71 11.53 -6.37
C ILE A 46 10.86 11.21 -7.61
N PHE A 47 9.98 12.12 -7.99
CA PHE A 47 8.96 11.94 -9.02
C PHE A 47 9.20 12.83 -10.25
N SER A 48 8.62 12.45 -11.38
CA SER A 48 8.73 13.19 -12.64
C SER A 48 7.67 14.26 -12.77
N LYS A 49 6.47 14.00 -12.29
CA LYS A 49 5.30 14.89 -12.36
C LYS A 49 4.42 14.71 -11.13
N SER A 50 3.69 15.76 -10.78
CA SER A 50 2.62 15.73 -9.79
C SER A 50 1.29 16.19 -10.40
N ARG A 51 0.20 15.65 -9.89
CA ARG A 51 -1.18 16.09 -10.14
C ARG A 51 -1.91 16.14 -8.82
N VAL A 52 -2.66 17.22 -8.61
CA VAL A 52 -3.57 17.34 -7.47
C VAL A 52 -4.99 17.13 -7.96
N ILE A 53 -5.69 16.17 -7.38
CA ILE A 53 -7.05 15.83 -7.73
C ILE A 53 -7.98 16.38 -6.66
N PHE A 54 -8.88 17.25 -7.07
CA PHE A 54 -9.99 17.73 -6.26
C PHE A 54 -11.22 16.93 -6.63
N PHE A 55 -11.64 16.05 -5.76
CA PHE A 55 -12.80 15.21 -6.02
C PHE A 55 -14.09 16.03 -5.84
N GLU A 56 -14.98 15.93 -6.82
CA GLU A 56 -16.29 16.55 -6.77
C GLU A 56 -17.10 16.03 -5.57
N THR A 57 -17.73 16.94 -4.83
CA THR A 57 -18.54 16.63 -3.65
C THR A 57 -20.00 16.63 -4.03
N THR A 58 -20.59 15.45 -4.12
CA THR A 58 -22.02 15.21 -4.31
C THR A 58 -22.48 14.12 -3.35
N GLU A 59 -23.78 13.96 -3.11
CA GLU A 59 -24.32 12.94 -2.23
C GLU A 59 -23.79 11.52 -2.57
N GLY A 60 -23.71 11.18 -3.86
CA GLY A 60 -23.17 9.88 -4.31
C GLY A 60 -21.66 9.77 -4.25
N ALA A 61 -20.94 10.87 -4.16
CA ALA A 61 -19.48 10.97 -4.24
C ALA A 61 -18.78 11.30 -2.92
N LEU A 62 -19.53 11.48 -1.82
CA LEU A 62 -18.92 11.77 -0.52
C LEU A 62 -17.93 10.68 -0.11
N LEU A 63 -16.69 11.07 0.20
CA LEU A 63 -15.63 10.21 0.66
C LEU A 63 -15.37 10.42 2.15
N GLY A 64 -15.36 9.33 2.91
CA GLY A 64 -15.01 9.35 4.33
C GLY A 64 -13.53 9.19 4.58
N ASP A 65 -12.91 8.23 3.88
CA ASP A 65 -11.47 7.96 3.94
C ASP A 65 -11.01 7.28 2.64
N ILE A 66 -9.85 7.68 2.12
CA ILE A 66 -9.27 7.07 0.92
C ILE A 66 -8.24 6.04 1.35
N SER A 67 -8.53 4.75 1.14
CA SER A 67 -7.64 3.67 1.53
C SER A 67 -6.95 2.97 0.35
N LYS A 68 -7.52 3.02 -0.86
CA LYS A 68 -6.87 2.56 -2.11
C LYS A 68 -7.21 3.46 -3.28
N VAL A 69 -6.29 3.55 -4.23
CA VAL A 69 -6.43 4.35 -5.45
C VAL A 69 -6.19 3.46 -6.67
N PHE A 70 -7.06 3.58 -7.67
CA PHE A 70 -6.93 2.93 -8.96
C PHE A 70 -6.85 4.01 -10.04
N VAL A 71 -5.78 3.97 -10.83
CA VAL A 71 -5.54 4.98 -11.87
C VAL A 71 -5.66 4.34 -13.24
N PHE A 72 -6.53 4.90 -14.06
CA PHE A 72 -6.76 4.52 -15.44
C PHE A 72 -6.39 5.68 -16.37
N GLU A 73 -6.43 5.45 -17.67
CA GLU A 73 -6.13 6.51 -18.65
C GLU A 73 -7.18 7.63 -18.63
N ASP A 74 -8.45 7.28 -18.45
CA ASP A 74 -9.60 8.18 -18.53
C ASP A 74 -10.30 8.47 -17.20
N ARG A 75 -9.91 7.78 -16.10
CA ARG A 75 -10.57 7.91 -14.79
C ARG A 75 -9.69 7.55 -13.62
N ILE A 76 -10.14 7.92 -12.43
CA ILE A 76 -9.54 7.54 -11.14
C ILE A 76 -10.65 6.95 -10.28
N ALA A 77 -10.39 5.78 -9.69
CA ALA A 77 -11.28 5.22 -8.69
C ALA A 77 -10.60 5.23 -7.32
N VAL A 78 -11.38 5.45 -6.28
CA VAL A 78 -10.90 5.41 -4.89
C VAL A 78 -11.81 4.48 -4.08
N TYR A 79 -11.19 3.64 -3.28
CA TYR A 79 -11.89 2.85 -2.29
C TYR A 79 -11.92 3.60 -0.96
N ASP A 80 -13.12 3.84 -0.48
CA ASP A 80 -13.43 4.43 0.82
C ASP A 80 -13.78 3.31 1.80
N ASP A 81 -12.87 3.00 2.71
CA ASP A 81 -13.06 1.92 3.69
C ASP A 81 -13.93 2.33 4.89
N ARG A 82 -14.19 3.62 5.06
CA ARG A 82 -15.10 4.12 6.08
C ARG A 82 -16.56 3.97 5.66
N SER A 83 -16.88 4.27 4.42
CA SER A 83 -18.22 4.11 3.86
C SER A 83 -18.41 2.83 3.05
N TRP A 84 -17.35 2.02 2.87
CA TRP A 84 -17.34 0.74 2.15
C TRP A 84 -17.88 0.83 0.73
N LYS A 85 -17.36 1.76 -0.04
CA LYS A 85 -17.73 1.96 -1.44
C LYS A 85 -16.52 2.28 -2.30
N ILE A 86 -16.68 2.11 -3.61
CA ILE A 86 -15.68 2.55 -4.58
C ILE A 86 -16.31 3.69 -5.36
N CYS A 87 -15.73 4.88 -5.28
CA CYS A 87 -16.16 6.03 -6.07
C CYS A 87 -15.25 6.20 -7.28
N VAL A 88 -15.84 6.45 -8.43
CA VAL A 88 -15.13 6.60 -9.69
C VAL A 88 -15.34 8.01 -10.22
N PHE A 89 -14.24 8.67 -10.58
CA PHE A 89 -14.16 10.03 -11.05
C PHE A 89 -13.43 10.07 -12.40
N ASP A 90 -13.64 11.11 -13.19
CA ASP A 90 -12.77 11.37 -14.33
C ASP A 90 -11.38 11.86 -13.88
N THR A 91 -10.47 12.07 -14.82
CA THR A 91 -9.08 12.46 -14.51
C THR A 91 -8.93 13.86 -13.92
N VAL A 92 -9.99 14.67 -13.91
CA VAL A 92 -10.02 16.01 -13.29
C VAL A 92 -10.82 16.02 -11.99
N GLY A 93 -11.35 14.87 -11.55
CA GLY A 93 -12.03 14.69 -10.28
C GLY A 93 -13.55 14.84 -10.33
N ARG A 94 -14.20 14.92 -11.51
CA ARG A 94 -15.66 14.93 -11.61
C ARG A 94 -16.23 13.54 -11.40
N PHE A 95 -17.27 13.45 -10.59
CA PHE A 95 -17.91 12.18 -10.27
C PHE A 95 -18.55 11.51 -11.48
N LEU A 96 -18.32 10.22 -11.63
CA LEU A 96 -18.91 9.40 -12.68
C LEU A 96 -19.97 8.44 -12.14
N PHE A 97 -19.58 7.61 -11.19
CA PHE A 97 -20.46 6.65 -10.51
C PHE A 97 -19.79 6.09 -9.27
N SER A 98 -20.56 5.37 -8.44
CA SER A 98 -20.01 4.57 -7.34
C SER A 98 -20.51 3.12 -7.38
N ILE A 99 -19.67 2.22 -6.87
CA ILE A 99 -20.07 0.88 -6.46
C ILE A 99 -20.40 0.97 -4.97
N ASP A 100 -21.69 1.22 -4.68
CA ASP A 100 -22.26 1.33 -3.33
C ASP A 100 -23.54 0.50 -3.29
N ARG A 101 -23.40 -0.79 -2.94
CA ARG A 101 -24.48 -1.77 -3.02
C ARG A 101 -24.67 -2.47 -1.68
N LYS A 102 -25.06 -1.69 -0.67
CA LYS A 102 -25.29 -2.20 0.68
C LYS A 102 -26.58 -3.01 0.75
N GLY A 103 -26.47 -4.23 1.26
CA GLY A 103 -27.59 -5.15 1.40
C GLY A 103 -27.14 -6.61 1.54
N ARG A 104 -28.07 -7.55 1.37
CA ARG A 104 -27.83 -9.00 1.51
C ARG A 104 -28.21 -9.81 0.27
N GLY A 105 -28.66 -9.15 -0.77
CA GLY A 105 -29.01 -9.77 -2.05
C GLY A 105 -27.81 -10.09 -2.92
N PRO A 106 -28.06 -10.66 -4.12
CA PRO A 106 -27.02 -10.85 -5.12
C PRO A 106 -26.37 -9.53 -5.51
N GLY A 107 -25.04 -9.51 -5.51
CA GLY A 107 -24.26 -8.29 -5.81
C GLY A 107 -24.28 -7.22 -4.71
N GLU A 108 -24.88 -7.51 -3.55
CA GLU A 108 -24.90 -6.62 -2.40
C GLU A 108 -23.95 -7.11 -1.30
N TYR A 109 -23.53 -6.22 -0.42
CA TYR A 109 -22.62 -6.50 0.69
C TYR A 109 -22.98 -5.67 1.92
N ILE A 110 -22.64 -6.17 3.10
CA ILE A 110 -22.72 -5.39 4.34
C ILE A 110 -21.48 -4.52 4.48
N LYS A 111 -20.30 -5.09 4.16
CA LYS A 111 -19.01 -4.43 4.26
C LYS A 111 -18.07 -4.93 3.17
N ILE A 112 -17.40 -4.03 2.52
CA ILE A 112 -16.21 -4.36 1.72
C ILE A 112 -15.02 -4.49 2.67
N ARG A 113 -14.33 -5.62 2.63
CA ARG A 113 -13.09 -5.83 3.36
C ARG A 113 -11.89 -5.37 2.55
N ASP A 114 -11.89 -5.70 1.26
CA ASP A 114 -10.83 -5.32 0.34
C ASP A 114 -11.32 -5.31 -1.12
N CYS A 115 -10.58 -4.62 -1.98
CA CYS A 115 -10.86 -4.61 -3.41
C CYS A 115 -9.58 -4.46 -4.25
N CYS A 116 -9.63 -5.01 -5.45
CA CYS A 116 -8.60 -4.87 -6.47
C CYS A 116 -9.24 -4.64 -7.84
N PHE A 117 -8.47 -4.15 -8.79
CA PHE A 117 -8.90 -4.09 -10.18
C PHE A 117 -8.14 -5.14 -11.01
N ASP A 118 -8.89 -5.99 -11.68
CA ASP A 118 -8.38 -6.94 -12.67
C ASP A 118 -8.23 -6.23 -14.01
N TYR A 119 -7.01 -5.85 -14.37
CA TYR A 119 -6.73 -5.12 -15.59
C TYR A 119 -6.94 -5.96 -16.85
N ASP A 120 -6.69 -7.27 -16.77
CA ASP A 120 -6.84 -8.18 -17.90
C ASP A 120 -8.33 -8.36 -18.26
N ARG A 121 -9.18 -8.48 -17.26
CA ARG A 121 -10.63 -8.62 -17.42
C ARG A 121 -11.39 -7.30 -17.40
N ARG A 122 -10.71 -6.19 -17.05
CA ARG A 122 -11.31 -4.87 -16.85
C ARG A 122 -12.46 -4.87 -15.85
N GLN A 123 -12.23 -5.43 -14.68
CA GLN A 123 -13.24 -5.63 -13.63
C GLN A 123 -12.74 -5.19 -12.28
N PHE A 124 -13.61 -4.56 -11.49
CA PHE A 124 -13.41 -4.44 -10.05
C PHE A 124 -13.76 -5.79 -9.41
N VAL A 125 -12.83 -6.30 -8.62
CA VAL A 125 -13.01 -7.47 -7.77
C VAL A 125 -13.10 -6.99 -6.34
N VAL A 126 -14.21 -7.27 -5.69
CA VAL A 126 -14.54 -6.81 -4.34
C VAL A 126 -14.72 -8.01 -3.43
N TYR A 127 -14.01 -8.03 -2.32
CA TYR A 127 -14.19 -9.03 -1.28
C TYR A 127 -15.01 -8.46 -0.12
N SER A 128 -16.09 -9.16 0.22
CA SER A 128 -16.92 -8.94 1.42
C SER A 128 -16.71 -10.07 2.39
N ASP A 129 -16.62 -9.76 3.68
CA ASP A 129 -16.52 -10.77 4.74
C ASP A 129 -17.90 -11.14 5.35
N VAL A 130 -18.96 -10.38 5.01
CA VAL A 130 -20.34 -10.63 5.48
C VAL A 130 -21.35 -10.35 4.36
N PRO A 131 -21.90 -11.40 3.70
CA PRO A 131 -21.38 -12.76 3.65
C PRO A 131 -20.01 -12.84 2.98
N SER A 132 -19.25 -13.88 3.31
CA SER A 132 -17.92 -14.07 2.72
C SER A 132 -18.02 -14.43 1.25
N LYS A 133 -17.61 -13.51 0.36
CA LYS A 133 -17.70 -13.67 -1.09
C LYS A 133 -16.83 -12.72 -1.86
N PHE A 134 -16.44 -13.13 -3.05
CA PHE A 134 -15.88 -12.24 -4.06
C PHE A 134 -16.97 -11.84 -5.04
N MET A 135 -17.08 -10.53 -5.29
CA MET A 135 -18.02 -9.95 -6.26
C MET A 135 -17.22 -9.29 -7.37
N ARG A 136 -17.79 -9.31 -8.57
CA ARG A 136 -17.19 -8.68 -9.75
C ARG A 136 -18.12 -7.64 -10.32
N PHE A 137 -17.54 -6.50 -10.66
CA PHE A 137 -18.23 -5.43 -11.35
C PHE A 137 -17.42 -5.05 -12.59
N ASP A 138 -18.09 -4.75 -13.68
CA ASP A 138 -17.40 -4.29 -14.87
C ASP A 138 -16.78 -2.89 -14.69
N TYR A 139 -16.06 -2.42 -15.69
CA TYR A 139 -15.40 -1.12 -15.70
C TYR A 139 -16.36 0.06 -15.47
N ASN A 140 -17.67 -0.12 -15.70
CA ASN A 140 -18.70 0.89 -15.50
C ASN A 140 -19.51 0.67 -14.20
N GLY A 141 -19.06 -0.23 -13.33
CA GLY A 141 -19.69 -0.50 -12.03
C GLY A 141 -20.90 -1.39 -12.09
N LYS A 142 -21.19 -2.02 -13.25
CA LYS A 142 -22.30 -2.98 -13.38
C LYS A 142 -21.89 -4.32 -12.78
N PHE A 143 -22.74 -4.88 -11.93
CA PHE A 143 -22.55 -6.20 -11.34
C PHE A 143 -22.51 -7.30 -12.42
N ILE A 144 -21.50 -8.16 -12.34
CA ILE A 144 -21.28 -9.29 -13.26
C ILE A 144 -21.66 -10.60 -12.59
N GLY A 145 -21.16 -10.83 -11.37
CA GLY A 145 -21.38 -12.08 -10.65
C GLY A 145 -20.65 -12.10 -9.31
N GLU A 146 -20.90 -13.15 -8.54
CA GLU A 146 -20.27 -13.39 -7.25
C GLU A 146 -20.01 -14.86 -6.99
N VAL A 147 -19.00 -15.14 -6.18
CA VAL A 147 -18.64 -16.49 -5.70
C VAL A 147 -18.51 -16.47 -4.20
N LEU A 148 -19.29 -17.31 -3.51
CA LEU A 148 -19.21 -17.49 -2.08
C LEU A 148 -17.92 -18.23 -1.69
N THR A 149 -17.40 -17.94 -0.52
CA THR A 149 -16.29 -18.65 0.08
C THR A 149 -16.54 -18.87 1.57
N ASP A 150 -16.04 -19.98 2.11
CA ASP A 150 -16.05 -20.26 3.55
C ASP A 150 -14.80 -19.70 4.25
N GLU A 151 -13.89 -19.10 3.48
CA GLU A 151 -12.64 -18.51 3.96
C GLU A 151 -12.85 -17.06 4.37
N LEU A 152 -12.03 -16.57 5.31
CA LEU A 152 -12.02 -15.18 5.74
C LEU A 152 -10.67 -14.54 5.40
N PHE A 153 -10.69 -13.55 4.54
CA PHE A 153 -9.47 -12.86 4.10
C PHE A 153 -9.39 -11.45 4.66
N PHE A 154 -8.18 -11.02 4.95
CA PHE A 154 -7.89 -9.65 5.33
C PHE A 154 -7.69 -8.76 4.12
N GLN A 155 -6.85 -9.22 3.19
CA GLN A 155 -6.53 -8.55 1.93
C GLN A 155 -6.30 -9.58 0.84
N PHE A 156 -6.35 -9.13 -0.40
CA PHE A 156 -5.96 -9.95 -1.54
C PHE A 156 -5.31 -9.13 -2.66
N ALA A 157 -4.55 -9.81 -3.51
CA ALA A 157 -4.04 -9.29 -4.77
C ALA A 157 -4.44 -10.21 -5.92
N ILE A 158 -4.43 -9.67 -7.13
CA ILE A 158 -4.62 -10.46 -8.34
C ILE A 158 -3.27 -10.63 -9.03
N ALA A 159 -2.90 -11.88 -9.29
CA ALA A 159 -1.71 -12.26 -10.02
C ALA A 159 -2.11 -13.12 -11.22
N LYS A 160 -2.27 -12.51 -12.38
CA LYS A 160 -2.82 -13.17 -13.60
C LYS A 160 -4.20 -13.81 -13.30
N ASP A 161 -4.28 -15.13 -13.40
CA ASP A 161 -5.48 -15.93 -13.17
C ASP A 161 -5.61 -16.43 -11.71
N ARG A 162 -4.90 -15.81 -10.76
CA ARG A 162 -4.87 -16.19 -9.35
C ARG A 162 -5.24 -15.02 -8.44
N LEU A 163 -5.93 -15.35 -7.36
CA LEU A 163 -6.11 -14.50 -6.20
C LEU A 163 -5.11 -14.92 -5.13
N ILE A 164 -4.30 -14.00 -4.66
CA ILE A 164 -3.36 -14.22 -3.56
C ILE A 164 -3.97 -13.55 -2.33
N CYS A 165 -4.43 -14.35 -1.39
CA CYS A 165 -5.23 -13.89 -0.27
C CYS A 165 -4.49 -14.06 1.06
N MET A 166 -4.60 -13.06 1.94
CA MET A 166 -4.14 -13.15 3.33
C MET A 166 -5.26 -13.72 4.19
N ASP A 167 -5.04 -14.91 4.77
CA ASP A 167 -6.05 -15.56 5.62
C ASP A 167 -6.10 -14.89 7.00
N MET A 168 -7.31 -14.49 7.43
CA MET A 168 -7.55 -13.88 8.75
C MET A 168 -7.47 -14.89 9.90
N ARG A 169 -7.65 -16.18 9.59
CA ARG A 169 -7.71 -17.26 10.59
C ARG A 169 -6.37 -17.94 10.84
N ALA A 170 -5.33 -17.48 10.16
CA ALA A 170 -3.97 -18.00 10.33
C ALA A 170 -3.50 -17.82 11.78
N GLN A 171 -3.95 -18.74 12.66
CA GLN A 171 -3.69 -18.64 14.09
C GLN A 171 -2.32 -19.18 14.49
N ASN A 172 -1.77 -20.12 13.71
CA ASN A 172 -0.50 -20.81 14.02
C ASN A 172 0.56 -20.61 12.94
N GLY A 173 0.31 -19.67 12.01
CA GLY A 173 1.26 -19.35 10.97
C GLY A 173 1.17 -20.22 9.71
N ASP A 174 0.39 -21.28 9.72
CA ASP A 174 0.43 -22.27 8.66
C ASP A 174 -0.29 -21.86 7.37
N ASP A 175 -1.25 -20.93 7.43
CA ASP A 175 -2.09 -20.54 6.31
C ASP A 175 -2.11 -19.02 6.06
N PHE A 176 -1.00 -18.33 6.26
CA PHE A 176 -0.95 -16.87 6.15
C PHE A 176 -1.31 -16.36 4.76
N LEU A 177 -0.83 -17.02 3.73
CA LEU A 177 -1.19 -16.73 2.34
C LEU A 177 -1.77 -17.97 1.67
N VAL A 178 -2.85 -17.75 0.95
CA VAL A 178 -3.46 -18.77 0.12
C VAL A 178 -3.63 -18.28 -1.30
N GLU A 179 -3.44 -19.18 -2.24
CA GLU A 179 -3.70 -18.98 -3.65
C GLU A 179 -5.03 -19.60 -4.01
N LEU A 180 -5.90 -18.82 -4.65
CA LEU A 180 -7.18 -19.27 -5.19
C LEU A 180 -7.22 -18.99 -6.69
N PRO A 181 -8.02 -19.75 -7.47
CA PRO A 181 -8.26 -19.38 -8.86
C PRO A 181 -8.98 -18.02 -8.91
N ASN A 182 -8.57 -17.17 -9.82
CA ASN A 182 -9.31 -15.95 -10.16
C ASN A 182 -10.46 -16.29 -11.11
N ASP A 183 -11.38 -17.12 -10.64
CA ASP A 183 -12.51 -17.63 -11.40
C ASP A 183 -13.83 -17.07 -10.82
N ASP A 184 -14.79 -16.82 -11.69
CA ASP A 184 -16.13 -16.36 -11.34
C ASP A 184 -17.11 -17.49 -11.00
N ARG A 185 -16.68 -18.75 -11.09
CA ARG A 185 -17.51 -19.95 -10.90
C ARG A 185 -17.16 -20.76 -9.67
N SER A 186 -15.89 -20.80 -9.27
CA SER A 186 -15.43 -21.66 -8.19
C SER A 186 -14.08 -21.22 -7.60
N LEU A 187 -13.98 -21.26 -6.27
CA LEU A 187 -12.74 -21.02 -5.52
C LEU A 187 -12.17 -22.32 -4.92
N ARG A 188 -12.53 -23.49 -5.45
CA ARG A 188 -12.25 -24.79 -4.82
C ARG A 188 -10.78 -25.24 -4.86
N GLN A 189 -9.93 -24.64 -5.68
CA GLN A 189 -8.52 -25.01 -5.80
C GLN A 189 -7.65 -24.12 -4.90
N LYS A 190 -7.82 -24.25 -3.59
CA LYS A 190 -6.98 -23.56 -2.60
C LYS A 190 -5.60 -24.21 -2.57
N LYS A 191 -4.57 -23.36 -2.61
CA LYS A 191 -3.18 -23.73 -2.33
C LYS A 191 -2.64 -22.85 -1.22
N VAL A 192 -2.10 -23.45 -0.17
CA VAL A 192 -1.37 -22.73 0.86
C VAL A 192 0.02 -22.38 0.31
N LEU A 193 0.45 -21.15 0.56
CA LEU A 193 1.76 -20.65 0.17
C LEU A 193 2.67 -20.63 1.40
N ASP A 194 3.74 -21.41 1.35
CA ASP A 194 4.70 -21.48 2.46
C ASP A 194 5.38 -20.14 2.71
N LEU A 195 5.31 -19.67 3.93
CA LEU A 195 5.99 -18.49 4.42
C LEU A 195 6.71 -18.81 5.72
N PRO A 196 7.99 -18.42 5.88
CA PRO A 196 8.67 -18.56 7.14
C PRO A 196 7.94 -17.80 8.23
N LEU A 197 7.62 -18.48 9.32
CA LEU A 197 6.88 -17.92 10.44
C LEU A 197 7.72 -17.00 11.32
N ILE A 198 7.10 -15.88 11.71
CA ILE A 198 7.48 -15.11 12.88
C ILE A 198 6.26 -15.10 13.78
N ASP A 199 6.37 -15.75 14.93
CA ASP A 199 5.26 -16.00 15.84
C ASP A 199 4.98 -14.81 16.76
N LEU A 200 4.48 -13.71 16.22
CA LEU A 200 4.15 -12.51 17.00
C LEU A 200 2.67 -12.11 16.94
N GLY A 201 1.79 -13.04 16.57
CA GLY A 201 0.35 -12.83 16.63
C GLY A 201 -0.32 -12.36 15.34
N PRO A 202 -1.65 -12.19 15.36
CA PRO A 202 -2.51 -12.04 14.19
C PRO A 202 -2.52 -10.64 13.57
N PHE A 203 -1.49 -9.82 13.81
CA PHE A 203 -1.47 -8.47 13.27
C PHE A 203 -0.96 -8.43 11.84
N TYR A 204 -1.86 -8.08 10.94
CA TYR A 204 -1.54 -7.82 9.54
C TYR A 204 -1.44 -6.31 9.32
N PRO A 205 -0.31 -5.78 8.82
CA PRO A 205 -0.25 -4.37 8.51
C PRO A 205 -1.25 -4.05 7.38
N PRO A 206 -2.06 -3.01 7.53
CA PRO A 206 -2.90 -2.53 6.43
C PRO A 206 -2.04 -2.27 5.20
N GLY A 207 -2.53 -2.65 4.03
CA GLY A 207 -1.83 -2.42 2.77
C GLY A 207 -0.60 -3.29 2.52
N ALA A 208 -0.40 -4.37 3.30
CA ALA A 208 0.74 -5.27 3.13
C ALA A 208 0.76 -5.99 1.79
N LEU A 209 -0.41 -6.33 1.25
CA LEU A 209 -0.55 -7.03 -0.02
C LEU A 209 -1.13 -6.09 -1.07
N ILE A 210 -0.33 -5.74 -2.07
CA ILE A 210 -0.74 -4.85 -3.16
C ILE A 210 -0.42 -5.50 -4.48
N GLN A 211 -1.39 -5.48 -5.38
CA GLN A 211 -1.13 -5.83 -6.77
C GLN A 211 -0.38 -4.69 -7.44
N THR A 212 0.86 -4.94 -7.83
CA THR A 212 1.67 -4.01 -8.62
C THR A 212 1.91 -4.49 -10.04
N SER A 213 1.78 -5.81 -10.25
CA SER A 213 1.99 -6.48 -11.53
C SER A 213 1.48 -7.91 -11.44
N THR A 214 1.93 -8.78 -12.34
CA THR A 214 1.70 -10.22 -12.27
C THR A 214 2.40 -10.91 -11.08
N LYS A 215 3.28 -10.20 -10.36
CA LYS A 215 4.09 -10.68 -9.25
C LYS A 215 3.97 -9.73 -8.05
N PRO A 216 2.89 -9.83 -7.25
CA PRO A 216 2.70 -8.94 -6.10
C PRO A 216 3.79 -9.09 -5.06
N TYR A 217 4.16 -7.95 -4.47
CA TYR A 217 5.04 -7.89 -3.30
C TYR A 217 4.24 -7.79 -2.02
N PHE A 218 4.79 -8.29 -0.94
CA PHE A 218 4.21 -8.16 0.39
C PHE A 218 5.28 -8.27 1.48
N ALA A 219 4.91 -7.85 2.68
CA ALA A 219 5.70 -8.01 3.89
C ALA A 219 4.82 -8.48 5.04
N ARG A 220 5.45 -9.10 6.03
CA ARG A 220 4.78 -9.42 7.30
C ARG A 220 5.12 -8.37 8.33
N ARG A 221 4.21 -8.14 9.25
CA ARG A 221 4.49 -7.34 10.43
C ARG A 221 5.61 -7.99 11.25
N PHE A 222 6.45 -7.17 11.84
CA PHE A 222 7.63 -7.56 12.61
C PHE A 222 8.72 -8.28 11.81
N ALA A 223 8.61 -8.30 10.48
CA ALA A 223 9.62 -8.86 9.60
C ALA A 223 10.20 -7.78 8.70
N ASN A 224 11.51 -7.76 8.58
CA ASN A 224 12.24 -6.85 7.69
C ASN A 224 12.48 -7.47 6.31
N THR A 225 11.65 -8.43 5.93
CA THR A 225 11.77 -9.14 4.64
C THR A 225 10.60 -8.77 3.74
N ILE A 226 10.93 -8.34 2.53
CA ILE A 226 9.98 -8.15 1.45
C ILE A 226 9.97 -9.43 0.61
N TYR A 227 8.79 -9.99 0.47
CA TYR A 227 8.51 -11.18 -0.31
C TYR A 227 7.84 -10.81 -1.62
N GLN A 228 7.96 -11.70 -2.60
CA GLN A 228 7.26 -11.62 -3.87
C GLN A 228 6.55 -12.94 -4.14
N TYR A 229 5.31 -12.87 -4.60
CA TYR A 229 4.67 -14.02 -5.21
C TYR A 229 5.22 -14.22 -6.62
N ASP A 230 5.66 -15.44 -6.93
CA ASP A 230 6.21 -15.82 -8.22
C ASP A 230 5.73 -17.23 -8.59
N GLU A 231 4.80 -17.30 -9.55
CA GLU A 231 4.31 -18.55 -10.17
C GLU A 231 3.94 -19.68 -9.19
N GLY A 232 3.16 -19.34 -8.15
CA GLY A 232 2.69 -20.31 -7.16
C GLY A 232 3.64 -20.56 -6.01
N ALA A 233 4.69 -19.75 -5.87
CA ALA A 233 5.58 -19.75 -4.72
C ALA A 233 5.72 -18.34 -4.13
N VAL A 234 6.10 -18.30 -2.88
CA VAL A 234 6.48 -17.08 -2.20
C VAL A 234 7.98 -17.09 -1.99
N VAL A 235 8.64 -16.09 -2.56
CA VAL A 235 10.10 -16.00 -2.50
C VAL A 235 10.53 -14.73 -1.78
N PRO A 236 11.48 -14.80 -0.83
CA PRO A 236 12.06 -13.61 -0.24
C PRO A 236 12.94 -12.92 -1.28
N ARG A 237 12.74 -11.62 -1.45
CA ARG A 237 13.51 -10.80 -2.42
C ARG A 237 14.52 -9.90 -1.72
N TYR A 238 14.08 -9.19 -0.70
CA TYR A 238 14.92 -8.24 0.02
C TYR A 238 14.80 -8.46 1.51
N ARG A 239 15.95 -8.53 2.20
CA ARG A 239 16.03 -8.44 3.65
C ARG A 239 16.68 -7.11 3.99
N ILE A 240 15.93 -6.24 4.68
CA ILE A 240 16.35 -4.88 4.95
C ILE A 240 16.86 -4.77 6.38
N ASP A 241 18.09 -4.31 6.53
CA ASP A 241 18.69 -3.99 7.81
C ASP A 241 18.49 -2.50 8.11
N PHE A 242 17.74 -2.20 9.16
CA PHE A 242 17.50 -0.85 9.67
C PHE A 242 18.45 -0.48 10.83
N GLY A 243 19.52 -1.24 11.05
CA GLY A 243 20.48 -1.03 12.12
C GLY A 243 19.82 -1.08 13.49
N LYS A 244 20.01 -0.06 14.31
CA LYS A 244 19.43 0.00 15.67
C LYS A 244 17.90 0.05 15.71
N TYR A 245 17.24 0.31 14.58
CA TYR A 245 15.78 0.33 14.46
C TYR A 245 15.19 -1.03 14.06
N ASN A 246 16.02 -2.06 13.88
CA ASN A 246 15.51 -3.43 13.77
C ASN A 246 14.83 -3.83 15.07
N LEU A 247 13.69 -4.54 14.98
CA LEU A 247 13.09 -5.12 16.18
C LEU A 247 14.02 -6.18 16.77
N PRO A 248 14.47 -6.05 18.04
CA PRO A 248 15.36 -7.00 18.67
C PRO A 248 14.79 -8.42 18.72
N GLU A 249 15.61 -9.44 18.52
CA GLU A 249 15.18 -10.85 18.58
C GLU A 249 14.53 -11.21 19.93
N SER A 250 14.96 -10.59 21.02
CA SER A 250 14.38 -10.79 22.35
C SER A 250 12.91 -10.36 22.41
N LEU A 251 12.50 -9.40 21.58
CA LEU A 251 11.11 -8.94 21.45
C LEU A 251 10.31 -9.72 20.40
N GLN A 252 11.00 -10.50 19.55
CA GLN A 252 10.35 -11.35 18.53
C GLN A 252 9.91 -12.70 19.12
N LYS A 253 10.42 -13.08 20.28
CA LYS A 253 10.08 -14.31 21.00
C LYS A 253 9.10 -13.97 22.11
N GLY A 254 7.84 -14.27 21.95
CA GLY A 254 6.87 -14.03 23.01
C GLY A 254 5.45 -14.41 22.58
N ASP A 255 4.57 -14.39 23.57
CA ASP A 255 3.15 -14.69 23.38
C ASP A 255 2.51 -13.71 22.39
N ARG A 256 1.46 -14.18 21.75
CA ARG A 256 0.66 -13.37 20.83
C ARG A 256 0.17 -12.09 21.52
N LEU A 257 0.52 -10.95 20.94
CA LEU A 257 0.05 -9.67 21.43
C LEU A 257 -1.37 -9.39 20.96
N SER A 258 -2.22 -8.89 21.84
CA SER A 258 -3.46 -8.21 21.44
C SER A 258 -3.15 -6.83 20.83
N ASP A 259 -4.09 -6.23 20.09
CA ASP A 259 -3.98 -4.87 19.56
C ASP A 259 -3.63 -3.87 20.67
N GLN A 260 -4.28 -4.01 21.82
CA GLN A 260 -4.10 -3.14 22.96
C GLN A 260 -2.69 -3.26 23.54
N GLU A 261 -2.16 -4.46 23.71
CA GLU A 261 -0.79 -4.68 24.19
C GLU A 261 0.25 -4.14 23.23
N TYR A 262 0.03 -4.32 21.92
CA TYR A 262 0.90 -3.75 20.90
C TYR A 262 0.97 -2.23 21.00
N LEU A 263 -0.19 -1.55 21.07
CA LEU A 263 -0.28 -0.10 21.21
C LEU A 263 0.35 0.39 22.52
N GLN A 264 0.17 -0.35 23.63
CA GLN A 264 0.75 -0.01 24.91
C GLN A 264 2.28 -0.14 24.92
N ARG A 265 2.84 -1.13 24.23
CA ARG A 265 4.30 -1.33 24.15
C ARG A 265 4.98 -0.24 23.34
N GLY A 266 4.29 0.39 22.37
CA GLY A 266 4.81 1.50 21.57
C GLY A 266 6.08 1.14 20.78
N TRP A 267 6.25 -0.12 20.40
CA TRP A 267 7.44 -0.59 19.67
C TRP A 267 7.67 0.13 18.34
N ASP A 268 6.62 0.56 17.69
CA ASP A 268 6.69 1.34 16.47
C ASP A 268 7.24 2.76 16.66
N ARG A 269 7.47 3.19 17.92
CA ARG A 269 8.18 4.45 18.22
C ARG A 269 9.68 4.29 18.10
N ASP A 270 10.20 3.09 18.43
CA ASP A 270 11.63 2.83 18.54
C ASP A 270 12.17 1.90 17.45
N TYR A 271 11.29 1.08 16.85
CA TYR A 271 11.69 0.04 15.89
C TYR A 271 10.83 0.06 14.63
N VAL A 272 11.39 -0.50 13.55
CA VAL A 272 10.61 -0.83 12.36
C VAL A 272 9.82 -2.11 12.64
N THR A 273 8.50 -1.97 12.69
CA THR A 273 7.57 -3.06 12.98
C THR A 273 6.69 -3.44 11.80
N GLY A 274 6.70 -2.64 10.72
CA GLY A 274 5.89 -2.92 9.55
C GLY A 274 6.38 -2.22 8.29
N LEU A 275 6.37 -2.98 7.20
CA LEU A 275 6.56 -2.50 5.84
C LEU A 275 5.22 -2.69 5.12
N ALA A 276 4.77 -1.67 4.40
CA ALA A 276 3.48 -1.69 3.72
C ALA A 276 3.51 -0.94 2.39
N ASN A 277 2.43 -1.04 1.62
CA ASN A 277 2.22 -0.29 0.38
C ASN A 277 3.37 -0.48 -0.63
N ILE A 278 3.86 -1.73 -0.73
CA ILE A 278 5.03 -2.06 -1.53
C ILE A 278 4.68 -2.00 -3.00
N LYS A 279 5.42 -1.20 -3.77
CA LYS A 279 5.21 -1.02 -5.20
C LYS A 279 6.53 -0.97 -5.94
N GLU A 280 6.67 -1.81 -6.97
CA GLU A 280 7.80 -1.75 -7.90
C GLU A 280 7.45 -0.86 -9.10
N SER A 281 8.36 0.02 -9.47
CA SER A 281 8.28 0.85 -10.67
C SER A 281 9.65 1.26 -11.17
N SER A 282 9.90 1.12 -12.46
CA SER A 282 11.12 1.63 -13.13
C SER A 282 12.43 1.18 -12.45
N GLY A 283 12.50 -0.06 -11.95
CA GLY A 283 13.67 -0.59 -11.25
C GLY A 283 13.86 -0.03 -9.84
N LYS A 284 12.82 0.51 -9.26
CA LYS A 284 12.78 0.97 -7.87
C LYS A 284 11.63 0.32 -7.13
N LEU A 285 11.85 0.04 -5.84
CA LEU A 285 10.82 -0.46 -4.94
C LEU A 285 10.50 0.61 -3.92
N TYR A 286 9.24 1.04 -3.89
CA TYR A 286 8.67 2.00 -2.95
C TYR A 286 7.94 1.24 -1.86
N PHE A 287 8.13 1.61 -0.60
CA PHE A 287 7.41 0.99 0.52
C PHE A 287 7.33 1.91 1.72
N SER A 288 6.21 1.86 2.44
CA SER A 288 5.99 2.60 3.68
C SER A 288 6.67 1.90 4.86
N VAL A 289 7.10 2.69 5.86
CA VAL A 289 7.71 2.20 7.12
C VAL A 289 6.94 2.77 8.29
N ASN A 290 6.26 1.93 9.07
CA ASN A 290 5.53 2.27 10.31
C ASN A 290 4.58 3.49 10.19
N ASN A 291 4.04 3.83 9.02
CA ASN A 291 3.34 5.09 8.76
C ASN A 291 4.14 6.37 9.11
N ARG A 292 5.48 6.25 9.28
CA ARG A 292 6.38 7.37 9.57
C ARG A 292 6.89 8.06 8.32
N GLY A 293 6.83 7.37 7.21
CA GLY A 293 7.29 7.80 5.90
C GLY A 293 7.43 6.62 4.97
N PHE A 294 8.23 6.77 3.94
CA PHE A 294 8.46 5.71 2.96
C PHE A 294 9.94 5.64 2.57
N CYS A 295 10.30 4.49 2.02
CA CYS A 295 11.62 4.25 1.45
C CYS A 295 11.52 4.01 -0.05
N VAL A 296 12.60 4.34 -0.75
CA VAL A 296 12.83 4.00 -2.15
C VAL A 296 14.11 3.19 -2.24
N LEU A 297 13.99 1.95 -2.63
CA LEU A 297 15.11 1.03 -2.90
C LEU A 297 15.36 1.01 -4.42
N ASP A 298 16.54 1.39 -4.86
CA ASP A 298 16.99 1.12 -6.24
C ASP A 298 17.40 -0.36 -6.34
N THR A 299 16.66 -1.13 -7.16
CA THR A 299 16.84 -2.59 -7.24
C THR A 299 18.12 -3.01 -7.98
N ARG A 300 18.82 -2.07 -8.64
CA ARG A 300 20.08 -2.32 -9.36
C ARG A 300 21.29 -2.08 -8.47
N THR A 301 21.22 -1.04 -7.61
CA THR A 301 22.34 -0.64 -6.74
C THR A 301 22.19 -1.12 -5.31
N ASN A 302 20.98 -1.57 -4.92
CA ASN A 302 20.58 -1.86 -3.54
C ASN A 302 20.69 -0.66 -2.59
N GLU A 303 20.71 0.58 -3.13
CA GLU A 303 20.68 1.80 -2.33
C GLU A 303 19.27 2.09 -1.85
N VAL A 304 19.10 2.39 -0.56
CA VAL A 304 17.81 2.79 0.03
C VAL A 304 17.88 4.23 0.49
N LYS A 305 16.88 5.01 0.10
CA LYS A 305 16.64 6.37 0.59
C LYS A 305 15.33 6.42 1.35
N ALA A 306 15.34 7.02 2.55
CA ALA A 306 14.17 7.17 3.40
C ALA A 306 13.67 8.62 3.40
N PHE A 307 12.35 8.79 3.32
CA PHE A 307 11.67 10.07 3.19
C PHE A 307 10.52 10.15 4.20
N PRO A 308 10.59 11.07 5.20
CA PRO A 308 9.50 11.25 6.15
C PRO A 308 8.23 11.81 5.48
N MET A 309 8.39 12.85 4.67
CA MET A 309 7.32 13.53 3.92
C MET A 309 7.83 14.08 2.60
N ILE A 310 6.92 14.30 1.67
CA ILE A 310 7.16 14.99 0.41
C ILE A 310 6.56 16.37 0.51
N LEU A 311 7.28 17.39 0.08
CA LEU A 311 6.71 18.70 -0.20
C LEU A 311 6.35 18.76 -1.68
N ASP A 312 5.07 18.85 -1.99
CA ASP A 312 4.65 19.14 -3.36
C ASP A 312 5.09 20.55 -3.75
N THR A 313 5.95 20.64 -4.75
CA THR A 313 6.62 21.91 -5.10
C THR A 313 5.69 22.95 -5.70
N GLN A 314 4.55 22.54 -6.30
CA GLN A 314 3.58 23.46 -6.86
C GLN A 314 2.63 24.02 -5.79
N THR A 315 2.19 23.19 -4.87
CA THR A 315 1.18 23.57 -3.87
C THR A 315 1.77 23.96 -2.53
N GLN A 316 3.05 23.60 -2.28
CA GLN A 316 3.71 23.76 -0.98
C GLN A 316 3.00 23.01 0.14
N ILE A 317 2.29 21.94 -0.21
CA ILE A 317 1.61 21.07 0.75
C ILE A 317 2.52 19.88 1.07
N PRO A 318 2.77 19.60 2.36
CA PRO A 318 3.45 18.38 2.77
C PRO A 318 2.50 17.18 2.62
N CYS A 319 3.00 16.12 2.00
CA CYS A 319 2.27 14.87 1.78
C CYS A 319 2.92 13.74 2.56
N LYS A 320 2.12 13.02 3.31
CA LYS A 320 2.50 11.84 4.08
C LYS A 320 1.45 10.74 3.86
N GLY A 321 1.81 9.50 4.14
CA GLY A 321 0.85 8.41 3.97
C GLY A 321 0.71 8.01 2.50
N MET A 322 1.75 7.33 2.00
CA MET A 322 1.69 6.68 0.69
C MET A 322 0.53 5.68 0.66
N LEU A 323 -0.37 5.83 -0.30
CA LEU A 323 -1.53 4.98 -0.45
C LEU A 323 -1.25 3.77 -1.35
N PRO A 324 -1.89 2.63 -1.09
CA PRO A 324 -1.99 1.54 -2.04
C PRO A 324 -2.53 2.06 -3.38
N THR A 325 -1.70 2.03 -4.43
CA THR A 325 -2.06 2.58 -5.74
C THR A 325 -1.89 1.51 -6.80
N GLN A 326 -2.96 1.20 -7.53
CA GLN A 326 -2.95 0.31 -8.68
C GLN A 326 -3.06 1.11 -9.99
N ASP A 327 -2.25 0.77 -10.97
CA ASP A 327 -2.33 1.29 -12.35
C ASP A 327 -1.63 0.36 -13.33
N ILE A 328 -1.91 0.51 -14.61
CA ILE A 328 -1.20 -0.19 -15.67
C ILE A 328 0.22 0.35 -15.77
N GLY A 329 1.20 -0.54 -15.60
CA GLY A 329 2.62 -0.23 -15.71
C GLY A 329 3.25 0.40 -14.48
N ASN A 330 2.54 0.41 -13.35
CA ASN A 330 3.06 0.87 -12.05
C ASN A 330 3.65 2.30 -12.08
N LYS A 331 3.01 3.21 -12.80
CA LYS A 331 3.51 4.55 -13.06
C LYS A 331 3.22 5.56 -11.95
N TYR A 332 2.19 5.30 -11.13
CA TYR A 332 1.67 6.29 -10.19
C TYR A 332 1.78 5.85 -8.74
N ILE A 333 2.07 6.80 -7.86
CA ILE A 333 1.96 6.64 -6.41
C ILE A 333 1.09 7.78 -5.88
N ALA A 334 0.11 7.46 -5.06
CA ALA A 334 -0.81 8.40 -4.46
C ALA A 334 -0.44 8.69 -3.00
N PHE A 335 -0.63 9.95 -2.60
CA PHE A 335 -0.44 10.42 -1.23
C PHE A 335 -1.62 11.27 -0.79
N LEU A 336 -1.83 11.32 0.52
CA LEU A 336 -2.71 12.30 1.15
C LEU A 336 -1.89 13.48 1.68
N PRO A 337 -2.49 14.68 1.74
CA PRO A 337 -1.88 15.80 2.46
C PRO A 337 -1.70 15.45 3.93
N SER A 338 -0.61 15.91 4.55
CA SER A 338 -0.43 15.78 6.00
C SER A 338 -1.23 16.83 6.79
N VAL A 339 -1.73 17.83 6.09
CA VAL A 339 -2.62 18.86 6.64
C VAL A 339 -4.06 18.38 6.52
N ASN A 340 -4.79 18.34 7.62
CA ASN A 340 -6.20 17.96 7.58
C ASN A 340 -7.04 19.01 6.82
N GLN A 341 -8.19 18.57 6.29
CA GLN A 341 -9.05 19.38 5.45
C GLN A 341 -9.50 20.70 6.12
N ALA A 342 -9.89 20.65 7.39
CA ALA A 342 -10.37 21.83 8.13
C ALA A 342 -9.27 22.90 8.29
N SER A 343 -8.01 22.49 8.34
CA SER A 343 -6.87 23.40 8.49
C SER A 343 -6.25 23.83 7.16
N LEU A 344 -6.66 23.24 6.05
CA LEU A 344 -5.97 23.40 4.76
C LEU A 344 -5.99 24.86 4.25
N LYS A 345 -7.12 25.57 4.41
CA LYS A 345 -7.19 26.99 4.01
C LYS A 345 -6.24 27.85 4.81
N ILE A 346 -6.24 27.70 6.13
CA ILE A 346 -5.35 28.44 7.03
C ILE A 346 -3.90 28.12 6.71
N TYR A 347 -3.59 26.85 6.45
CA TYR A 347 -2.25 26.45 6.06
C TYR A 347 -1.80 27.10 4.75
N VAL A 348 -2.64 27.11 3.72
CA VAL A 348 -2.32 27.73 2.42
C VAL A 348 -2.14 29.23 2.55
N GLU A 349 -2.95 29.91 3.36
CA GLU A 349 -2.86 31.35 3.58
C GLU A 349 -1.60 31.77 4.35
N HIS A 350 -1.25 31.04 5.41
CA HIS A 350 -0.20 31.48 6.33
C HIS A 350 1.15 30.77 6.13
N VAL A 351 1.15 29.52 5.69
CA VAL A 351 2.35 28.68 5.59
C VAL A 351 2.78 28.45 4.14
N ALA A 352 1.88 27.99 3.28
CA ALA A 352 2.17 27.67 1.87
C ALA A 352 2.17 28.91 0.97
N LYS A 353 2.88 29.98 1.37
CA LYS A 353 2.89 31.28 0.66
C LYS A 353 3.38 31.16 -0.78
N GLY A 354 4.25 30.20 -1.06
CA GLY A 354 4.79 29.90 -2.40
C GLY A 354 3.89 29.05 -3.29
N ALA A 355 2.71 28.63 -2.80
CA ALA A 355 1.79 27.81 -3.56
C ALA A 355 1.31 28.52 -4.85
N ALA A 356 1.14 27.74 -5.91
CA ALA A 356 0.71 28.24 -7.21
C ALA A 356 -0.67 28.93 -7.13
N PRO A 357 -0.89 30.02 -7.91
CA PRO A 357 -2.14 30.80 -7.85
C PRO A 357 -3.40 29.96 -8.08
N TRP A 358 -3.35 29.02 -9.04
CA TRP A 358 -4.48 28.13 -9.34
C TRP A 358 -4.89 27.26 -8.15
N PHE A 359 -3.90 26.84 -7.34
CA PHE A 359 -4.17 26.01 -6.16
C PHE A 359 -4.80 26.84 -5.05
N LYS A 360 -4.27 28.03 -4.79
CA LYS A 360 -4.84 28.97 -3.81
C LYS A 360 -6.31 29.27 -4.12
N GLU A 361 -6.61 29.60 -5.38
CA GLU A 361 -7.99 29.86 -5.84
C GLU A 361 -8.92 28.67 -5.62
N LYS A 362 -8.43 27.45 -5.87
CA LYS A 362 -9.20 26.22 -5.62
C LYS A 362 -9.49 26.03 -4.13
N ILE A 363 -8.45 26.17 -3.27
CA ILE A 363 -8.58 26.02 -1.82
C ILE A 363 -9.50 27.06 -1.21
N GLU A 364 -9.45 28.30 -1.70
CA GLU A 364 -10.34 29.36 -1.23
C GLU A 364 -11.83 29.03 -1.42
N ARG A 365 -12.14 28.34 -2.53
CA ARG A 365 -13.51 27.92 -2.87
C ARG A 365 -13.96 26.63 -2.19
N MET A 366 -13.04 25.83 -1.63
CA MET A 366 -13.37 24.58 -0.93
C MET A 366 -14.17 24.86 0.34
N LYS A 367 -15.07 23.94 0.67
CA LYS A 367 -15.81 23.89 1.92
C LYS A 367 -15.19 22.86 2.87
N GLU A 368 -15.51 22.93 4.14
CA GLU A 368 -15.01 22.00 5.15
C GLU A 368 -15.49 20.56 4.93
N ASP A 369 -16.68 20.42 4.35
CA ASP A 369 -17.33 19.15 4.03
C ASP A 369 -17.06 18.64 2.61
N ASP A 370 -16.19 19.33 1.85
CA ASP A 370 -15.76 18.83 0.54
C ASP A 370 -14.89 17.58 0.68
N ASN A 371 -14.87 16.78 -0.40
CA ASN A 371 -14.04 15.59 -0.47
C ASN A 371 -12.56 15.92 -0.28
N PRO A 372 -11.76 14.99 0.30
CA PRO A 372 -10.33 15.19 0.46
C PRO A 372 -9.64 15.32 -0.90
N ILE A 373 -8.53 16.07 -0.92
CA ILE A 373 -7.68 16.17 -2.10
C ILE A 373 -6.69 15.01 -2.15
N LEU A 374 -6.37 14.56 -3.36
CA LEU A 374 -5.40 13.49 -3.59
C LEU A 374 -4.20 14.04 -4.39
N PHE A 375 -3.01 13.70 -3.94
CA PHE A 375 -1.77 13.95 -4.67
C PHE A 375 -1.35 12.69 -5.40
N LEU A 376 -1.23 12.78 -6.72
CA LEU A 376 -0.86 11.68 -7.59
C LEU A 376 0.47 12.00 -8.28
N TYR A 377 1.51 11.23 -7.98
CA TYR A 377 2.85 11.41 -8.51
C TYR A 377 3.19 10.35 -9.54
N GLU A 378 3.77 10.77 -10.65
CA GLU A 378 4.32 9.89 -11.67
C GLU A 378 5.77 9.55 -11.32
N VAL A 379 6.11 8.27 -11.22
CA VAL A 379 7.47 7.80 -10.93
C VAL A 379 8.43 8.07 -12.09
N ARG A 380 9.72 8.18 -11.78
CA ARG A 380 10.79 8.38 -12.76
C ARG A 380 11.30 7.08 -13.34
#